data_95432b8479e4e6e59b2c5b54a7760719
#
_entry.id   95432b8479e4e6e59b2c5b54a7760719
#
_cell.length_a   1.000
_cell.length_b   1.000
_cell.length_c   1.000
_cell.angle_alpha   90.00
_cell.angle_beta   90.00
_cell.angle_gamma   90.00
#
_symmetry.space_group_name_H-M   'P 1'
#
loop_
_entity.id
_entity.type
_entity.pdbx_description
1 polymer ?
#
loop_
_entity_poly.entity_id
_entity_poly.type
_entity_poly.pdbx_seq_one_letter_code
_entity_poly.pdbx_strand_id
1 'polypeptide(L)'
;MHFAHHLPHLSWHPTEQLSYLPDLAARVRLEGGTNLRPPTVLDVRQTVWPARSVDAVFTANTLHIMSWTAVGALYRGVAEVLAAGGVLCIYGPFRYGGEYTSASNREFDLMLQERDPLSGMRDIEALSMLAAPYGLSLVADHDLPANNRLLVFRKEPG
;
A
#
# COMPACT_ATOMS: atom_id res chain seq x y z
N MET A 1 14.31 0.68 -3.12
CA MET A 1 15.59 0.23 -3.75
C MET A 1 15.73 -1.29 -3.69
N HIS A 2 15.55 -1.93 -2.52
CA HIS A 2 15.74 -3.38 -2.36
C HIS A 2 15.02 -4.22 -3.42
N PHE A 3 13.72 -4.04 -3.61
CA PHE A 3 12.95 -4.79 -4.60
C PHE A 3 13.41 -4.54 -6.05
N ALA A 4 13.79 -3.32 -6.39
CA ALA A 4 14.28 -3.01 -7.74
C ALA A 4 15.56 -3.80 -8.07
N HIS A 5 16.47 -3.95 -7.09
CA HIS A 5 17.66 -4.78 -7.27
C HIS A 5 17.37 -6.27 -7.43
N HIS A 6 16.41 -6.82 -6.64
CA HIS A 6 16.11 -8.24 -6.62
C HIS A 6 15.12 -8.67 -7.72
N LEU A 7 14.40 -7.71 -8.31
CA LEU A 7 13.42 -7.93 -9.36
C LEU A 7 13.76 -7.05 -10.59
N PRO A 8 14.90 -7.30 -11.24
CA PRO A 8 15.41 -6.45 -12.32
C PRO A 8 14.54 -6.47 -13.59
N HIS A 9 13.68 -7.48 -13.74
CA HIS A 9 12.73 -7.60 -14.84
C HIS A 9 11.50 -6.70 -14.70
N LEU A 10 11.27 -6.10 -13.52
CA LEU A 10 10.16 -5.17 -13.27
C LEU A 10 10.63 -3.72 -13.44
N SER A 11 9.78 -2.89 -14.02
CA SER A 11 9.96 -1.43 -14.03
C SER A 11 9.25 -0.82 -12.83
N TRP A 12 9.99 -0.22 -11.92
CA TRP A 12 9.47 0.39 -10.69
C TRP A 12 9.22 1.88 -10.87
N HIS A 13 8.05 2.32 -10.47
CA HIS A 13 7.63 3.71 -10.50
C HIS A 13 7.30 4.18 -9.08
N PRO A 14 8.28 4.69 -8.31
CA PRO A 14 8.06 5.14 -6.96
C PRO A 14 7.22 6.41 -6.92
N THR A 15 6.37 6.50 -5.92
CA THR A 15 5.53 7.68 -5.68
C THR A 15 5.59 8.08 -4.21
N GLU A 16 5.43 9.38 -3.95
CA GLU A 16 5.44 9.91 -2.60
C GLU A 16 4.64 11.22 -2.51
N GLN A 17 4.24 11.61 -1.33
CA GLN A 17 3.65 12.93 -1.09
C GLN A 17 4.66 14.04 -1.39
N LEU A 18 4.16 15.21 -1.81
CA LEU A 18 4.99 16.33 -2.25
C LEU A 18 6.06 16.73 -1.22
N SER A 19 5.73 16.71 0.07
CA SER A 19 6.64 17.09 1.17
C SER A 19 7.85 16.15 1.33
N TYR A 20 7.71 14.87 0.96
CA TYR A 20 8.75 13.84 1.11
C TYR A 20 9.40 13.46 -0.23
N LEU A 21 8.89 13.98 -1.34
CA LEU A 21 9.38 13.66 -2.68
C LEU A 21 10.87 14.01 -2.89
N PRO A 22 11.40 15.16 -2.37
CA PRO A 22 12.83 15.49 -2.54
C PRO A 22 13.76 14.44 -1.95
N ASP A 23 13.44 13.89 -0.77
CA ASP A 23 14.25 12.87 -0.11
C ASP A 23 14.22 11.55 -0.88
N LEU A 24 13.03 11.15 -1.34
CA LEU A 24 12.89 9.97 -2.20
C LEU A 24 13.66 10.14 -3.52
N ALA A 25 13.60 11.30 -4.15
CA ALA A 25 14.32 11.60 -5.39
C ALA A 25 15.85 11.56 -5.19
N ALA A 26 16.35 12.06 -4.07
CA ALA A 26 17.77 11.96 -3.73
C ALA A 26 18.21 10.50 -3.57
N ARG A 27 17.43 9.67 -2.86
CA ARG A 27 17.70 8.24 -2.69
C ARG A 27 17.65 7.47 -4.01
N VAL A 28 16.66 7.74 -4.86
CA VAL A 28 16.56 7.12 -6.19
C VAL A 28 17.79 7.43 -7.04
N ARG A 29 18.31 8.65 -7.00
CA ARG A 29 19.55 9.02 -7.73
C ARG A 29 20.79 8.31 -7.20
N LEU A 30 20.90 8.11 -5.89
CA LEU A 30 22.08 7.52 -5.26
C LEU A 30 22.09 5.98 -5.31
N GLU A 31 20.94 5.37 -5.14
CA GLU A 31 20.80 3.92 -4.91
C GLU A 31 20.01 3.22 -6.03
N GLY A 32 19.43 3.97 -6.97
CA GLY A 32 18.52 3.43 -7.98
C GLY A 32 19.25 2.67 -9.09
N GLY A 33 18.66 1.55 -9.50
CA GLY A 33 19.04 0.81 -10.71
C GLY A 33 18.34 1.35 -11.96
N THR A 34 18.70 0.80 -13.13
CA THR A 34 18.15 1.20 -14.43
C THR A 34 16.65 0.94 -14.58
N ASN A 35 16.09 0.04 -13.77
CA ASN A 35 14.67 -0.31 -13.73
C ASN A 35 13.84 0.52 -12.74
N LEU A 36 14.45 1.53 -12.10
CA LEU A 36 13.78 2.44 -11.17
C LEU A 36 13.58 3.80 -11.84
N ARG A 37 12.33 4.19 -12.07
CA ARG A 37 11.98 5.47 -12.68
C ARG A 37 12.15 6.63 -11.69
N PRO A 38 12.29 7.87 -12.17
CA PRO A 38 12.20 9.05 -11.31
C PRO A 38 10.88 9.03 -10.51
N PRO A 39 10.92 9.37 -9.21
CA PRO A 39 9.71 9.38 -8.40
C PRO A 39 8.77 10.51 -8.80
N THR A 40 7.48 10.28 -8.64
CA THR A 40 6.42 11.26 -8.91
C THR A 40 5.59 11.55 -7.67
N VAL A 41 4.96 12.72 -7.65
CA VAL A 41 4.02 13.10 -6.58
C VAL A 41 2.77 12.23 -6.67
N LEU A 42 2.36 11.68 -5.53
CA LEU A 42 1.07 11.05 -5.37
C LEU A 42 0.48 11.36 -3.98
N ASP A 43 -0.64 12.05 -3.96
CA ASP A 43 -1.58 12.03 -2.86
C ASP A 43 -2.74 11.12 -3.28
N VAL A 44 -3.00 10.06 -2.52
CA VAL A 44 -4.04 9.07 -2.85
C VAL A 44 -5.44 9.69 -2.94
N ARG A 45 -5.66 10.85 -2.33
CA ARG A 45 -6.93 11.59 -2.36
C ARG A 45 -7.18 12.28 -3.71
N GLN A 46 -6.15 12.45 -4.55
CA GLN A 46 -6.30 13.01 -5.88
C GLN A 46 -7.14 12.12 -6.78
N THR A 47 -7.91 12.72 -7.67
CA THR A 47 -8.78 12.02 -8.60
C THR A 47 -7.98 11.34 -9.72
N VAL A 48 -6.87 11.94 -10.14
CA VAL A 48 -6.03 11.41 -11.23
C VAL A 48 -4.65 11.09 -10.70
N TRP A 49 -4.26 9.83 -10.83
CA TRP A 49 -2.92 9.36 -10.44
C TRP A 49 -1.92 9.45 -11.60
N PRO A 50 -0.61 9.58 -11.30
CA PRO A 50 0.43 9.77 -12.31
C PRO A 50 0.75 8.52 -13.14
N ALA A 51 0.23 7.36 -12.76
CA ALA A 51 0.41 6.08 -13.46
C ALA A 51 -0.89 5.62 -14.10
N ARG A 52 -0.78 4.82 -15.16
CA ARG A 52 -1.92 4.15 -15.81
C ARG A 52 -1.51 2.78 -16.27
N SER A 53 -2.44 1.81 -16.19
CA SER A 53 -2.27 0.44 -16.68
C SER A 53 -1.00 -0.23 -16.14
N VAL A 54 -0.87 -0.28 -14.81
CA VAL A 54 0.23 -0.98 -14.13
C VAL A 54 -0.19 -2.41 -13.80
N ASP A 55 0.78 -3.34 -13.80
CA ASP A 55 0.52 -4.74 -13.46
C ASP A 55 0.41 -4.96 -11.97
N ALA A 56 1.09 -4.13 -11.18
CA ALA A 56 1.07 -4.23 -9.72
C ALA A 56 1.20 -2.86 -9.03
N VAL A 57 0.60 -2.75 -7.87
CA VAL A 57 0.82 -1.67 -6.90
C VAL A 57 1.33 -2.30 -5.60
N PHE A 58 2.40 -1.75 -5.04
CA PHE A 58 2.94 -2.16 -3.74
C PHE A 58 2.95 -0.99 -2.77
N THR A 59 2.47 -1.22 -1.56
CA THR A 59 2.56 -0.26 -0.46
C THR A 59 2.96 -0.95 0.84
N ALA A 60 3.77 -0.29 1.66
CA ALA A 60 4.27 -0.85 2.91
C ALA A 60 4.11 0.15 4.05
N ASN A 61 3.56 -0.32 5.16
CA ASN A 61 3.39 0.46 6.40
C ASN A 61 2.62 1.78 6.21
N THR A 62 1.64 1.79 5.32
CA THR A 62 0.94 3.00 4.89
C THR A 62 -0.50 3.06 5.44
N LEU A 63 -1.24 1.95 5.38
CA LEU A 63 -2.67 1.96 5.67
C LEU A 63 -3.00 2.34 7.12
N HIS A 64 -2.14 1.96 8.05
CA HIS A 64 -2.35 2.24 9.48
C HIS A 64 -2.01 3.70 9.88
N ILE A 65 -1.31 4.45 9.03
CA ILE A 65 -1.04 5.89 9.24
C ILE A 65 -1.95 6.81 8.42
N MET A 66 -2.86 6.26 7.64
CA MET A 66 -3.82 7.01 6.83
C MET A 66 -5.16 7.08 7.55
N SER A 67 -5.96 8.13 7.31
CA SER A 67 -7.36 8.11 7.70
C SER A 67 -8.14 7.04 6.91
N TRP A 68 -9.26 6.55 7.45
CA TRP A 68 -10.10 5.57 6.75
C TRP A 68 -10.59 6.07 5.39
N THR A 69 -10.92 7.35 5.29
CA THR A 69 -11.29 8.00 4.02
C THR A 69 -10.15 7.96 3.00
N ALA A 70 -8.90 8.17 3.45
CA ALA A 70 -7.73 8.09 2.57
C ALA A 70 -7.45 6.64 2.14
N VAL A 71 -7.70 5.64 3.00
CA VAL A 71 -7.65 4.22 2.62
C VAL A 71 -8.66 3.93 1.51
N GLY A 72 -9.90 4.43 1.62
CA GLY A 72 -10.90 4.30 0.56
C GLY A 72 -10.45 4.97 -0.77
N ALA A 73 -9.84 6.14 -0.69
CA ALA A 73 -9.29 6.82 -1.85
C ALA A 73 -8.12 6.03 -2.50
N LEU A 74 -7.29 5.37 -1.68
CA LEU A 74 -6.26 4.46 -2.16
C LEU A 74 -6.86 3.32 -3.00
N TYR A 75 -7.87 2.60 -2.48
CA TYR A 75 -8.49 1.49 -3.21
C TYR A 75 -9.13 1.94 -4.53
N ARG A 76 -9.82 3.08 -4.52
CA ARG A 76 -10.36 3.68 -5.74
C ARG A 76 -9.25 3.94 -6.77
N GLY A 77 -8.20 4.68 -6.38
CA GLY A 77 -7.12 5.03 -7.29
C GLY A 77 -6.35 3.80 -7.79
N VAL A 78 -6.13 2.81 -6.94
CA VAL A 78 -5.53 1.51 -7.33
C VAL A 78 -6.39 0.82 -8.39
N ALA A 79 -7.72 0.76 -8.18
CA ALA A 79 -8.62 0.13 -9.15
C ALA A 79 -8.61 0.83 -10.51
N GLU A 80 -8.40 2.14 -10.55
CA GLU A 80 -8.31 2.90 -11.80
C GLU A 80 -7.01 2.64 -12.56
N VAL A 81 -5.88 2.47 -11.84
CA VAL A 81 -4.56 2.34 -12.48
C VAL A 81 -4.14 0.89 -12.74
N LEU A 82 -4.66 -0.09 -11.99
CA LEU A 82 -4.35 -1.50 -12.23
C LEU A 82 -4.92 -1.99 -13.55
N ALA A 83 -4.12 -2.72 -14.31
CA ALA A 83 -4.59 -3.54 -15.42
C ALA A 83 -5.54 -4.64 -14.92
N ALA A 84 -6.37 -5.20 -15.80
CA ALA A 84 -7.19 -6.37 -15.49
C ALA A 84 -6.30 -7.54 -15.06
N GLY A 85 -6.65 -8.22 -13.98
CA GLY A 85 -5.83 -9.28 -13.36
C GLY A 85 -4.60 -8.78 -12.59
N GLY A 86 -4.33 -7.48 -12.58
CA GLY A 86 -3.26 -6.85 -11.80
C GLY A 86 -3.46 -6.99 -10.30
N VAL A 87 -2.40 -6.78 -9.52
CA VAL A 87 -2.42 -7.02 -8.08
C VAL A 87 -2.06 -5.79 -7.26
N LEU A 88 -2.72 -5.65 -6.12
CA LEU A 88 -2.34 -4.73 -5.05
C LEU A 88 -1.72 -5.53 -3.91
N CYS A 89 -0.47 -5.26 -3.59
CA CYS A 89 0.25 -5.86 -2.48
C CYS A 89 0.37 -4.86 -1.34
N ILE A 90 -0.13 -5.21 -0.16
CA ILE A 90 -0.12 -4.35 1.03
C ILE A 90 0.65 -5.04 2.15
N TYR A 91 1.77 -4.47 2.55
CA TYR A 91 2.57 -4.94 3.68
C TYR A 91 2.30 -4.09 4.92
N GLY A 92 2.13 -4.75 6.06
CA GLY A 92 1.99 -4.09 7.36
C GLY A 92 1.34 -4.98 8.42
N PRO A 93 1.09 -4.45 9.62
CA PRO A 93 0.32 -5.12 10.65
C PRO A 93 -1.18 -4.93 10.42
N PHE A 94 -1.97 -5.98 10.70
CA PHE A 94 -3.42 -5.98 10.54
C PHE A 94 -4.11 -6.65 11.73
N ARG A 95 -5.42 -6.46 11.84
CA ARG A 95 -6.31 -7.16 12.77
C ARG A 95 -7.24 -8.09 12.01
N TYR A 96 -7.83 -9.03 12.73
CA TYR A 96 -8.77 -10.02 12.24
C TYR A 96 -10.00 -10.05 13.13
N GLY A 97 -11.19 -9.79 12.61
CA GLY A 97 -12.42 -9.76 13.36
C GLY A 97 -12.38 -8.82 14.56
N GLY A 98 -11.66 -7.71 14.48
CA GLY A 98 -11.44 -6.77 15.56
C GLY A 98 -10.30 -7.14 16.53
N GLU A 99 -9.71 -8.34 16.42
CA GLU A 99 -8.71 -8.84 17.36
C GLU A 99 -7.27 -8.58 16.87
N TYR A 100 -6.36 -8.33 17.82
CA TYR A 100 -4.94 -8.17 17.52
C TYR A 100 -4.24 -9.52 17.44
N THR A 101 -3.31 -9.65 16.50
CA THR A 101 -2.49 -10.86 16.33
C THR A 101 -1.41 -11.02 17.41
N SER A 102 -1.10 -9.95 18.15
CA SER A 102 -0.10 -9.96 19.22
C SER A 102 -0.30 -8.78 20.19
N ALA A 103 0.27 -8.89 21.40
CA ALA A 103 0.30 -7.79 22.36
C ALA A 103 1.05 -6.57 21.82
N SER A 104 2.16 -6.78 21.10
CA SER A 104 2.94 -5.71 20.48
C SER A 104 2.16 -4.95 19.42
N ASN A 105 1.31 -5.63 18.64
CA ASN A 105 0.44 -4.97 17.67
C ASN A 105 -0.64 -4.12 18.35
N ARG A 106 -1.15 -4.56 19.50
CA ARG A 106 -2.07 -3.75 20.31
C ARG A 106 -1.40 -2.47 20.83
N GLU A 107 -0.21 -2.58 21.39
CA GLU A 107 0.56 -1.43 21.87
C GLU A 107 0.88 -0.46 20.74
N PHE A 108 1.27 -0.98 19.58
CA PHE A 108 1.53 -0.19 18.38
C PHE A 108 0.28 0.57 17.91
N ASP A 109 -0.88 -0.08 17.89
CA ASP A 109 -2.16 0.57 17.51
C ASP A 109 -2.52 1.71 18.46
N LEU A 110 -2.38 1.52 19.77
CA LEU A 110 -2.61 2.57 20.77
C LEU A 110 -1.68 3.77 20.54
N MET A 111 -0.39 3.52 20.31
CA MET A 111 0.58 4.58 20.00
C MET A 111 0.22 5.36 18.72
N LEU A 112 -0.26 4.67 17.69
CA LEU A 112 -0.71 5.32 16.44
C LEU A 112 -1.90 6.26 16.72
N GLN A 113 -2.89 5.81 17.47
CA GLN A 113 -4.11 6.57 17.79
C GLN A 113 -3.83 7.75 18.72
N GLU A 114 -2.89 7.64 19.67
CA GLU A 114 -2.42 8.75 20.48
C GLU A 114 -1.78 9.85 19.64
N ARG A 115 -1.01 9.47 18.62
CA ARG A 115 -0.34 10.39 17.70
C ARG A 115 -1.30 11.04 16.71
N ASP A 116 -2.22 10.29 16.16
CA ASP A 116 -3.27 10.74 15.25
C ASP A 116 -4.51 9.85 15.40
N PRO A 117 -5.64 10.37 15.93
CA PRO A 117 -6.87 9.61 16.12
C PRO A 117 -7.47 9.01 14.83
N LEU A 118 -7.07 9.49 13.66
CA LEU A 118 -7.50 8.93 12.37
C LEU A 118 -6.63 7.75 11.91
N SER A 119 -5.47 7.58 12.54
CA SER A 119 -4.59 6.43 12.33
C SER A 119 -5.08 5.21 13.11
N GLY A 120 -4.50 4.05 12.83
CA GLY A 120 -4.75 2.80 13.54
C GLY A 120 -4.69 1.60 12.62
N MET A 121 -4.45 0.44 13.21
CA MET A 121 -4.40 -0.84 12.49
C MET A 121 -5.75 -1.14 11.84
N ARG A 122 -5.69 -1.65 10.63
CA ARG A 122 -6.88 -1.97 9.83
C ARG A 122 -7.26 -3.43 9.99
N ASP A 123 -8.57 -3.63 9.96
CA ASP A 123 -9.19 -4.95 10.00
C ASP A 123 -9.24 -5.52 8.58
N ILE A 124 -8.81 -6.77 8.38
CA ILE A 124 -8.73 -7.38 7.04
C ILE A 124 -10.11 -7.53 6.42
N GLU A 125 -11.12 -7.86 7.21
CA GLU A 125 -12.51 -8.00 6.76
C GLU A 125 -13.03 -6.64 6.28
N ALA A 126 -12.76 -5.57 7.04
CA ALA A 126 -13.15 -4.21 6.64
C ALA A 126 -12.43 -3.75 5.35
N LEU A 127 -11.15 -4.08 5.20
CA LEU A 127 -10.40 -3.81 3.95
C LEU A 127 -10.99 -4.58 2.76
N SER A 128 -11.36 -5.85 2.95
CA SER A 128 -11.98 -6.68 1.91
C SER A 128 -13.35 -6.14 1.50
N MET A 129 -14.15 -5.70 2.45
CA MET A 129 -15.44 -5.06 2.18
C MET A 129 -15.26 -3.72 1.43
N LEU A 130 -14.22 -2.95 1.77
CA LEU A 130 -13.91 -1.69 1.10
C LEU A 130 -13.40 -1.92 -0.33
N ALA A 131 -12.67 -3.01 -0.58
CA ALA A 131 -12.08 -3.35 -1.88
C ALA A 131 -13.12 -3.87 -2.89
N ALA A 132 -14.12 -4.62 -2.43
CA ALA A 132 -15.08 -5.33 -3.26
C ALA A 132 -15.83 -4.45 -4.29
N PRO A 133 -16.34 -3.24 -3.94
CA PRO A 133 -17.01 -2.36 -4.91
C PRO A 133 -16.10 -1.90 -6.07
N TYR A 134 -14.79 -2.01 -5.90
CA TYR A 134 -13.80 -1.65 -6.91
C TYR A 134 -13.30 -2.85 -7.73
N GLY A 135 -13.93 -4.03 -7.58
CA GLY A 135 -13.52 -5.25 -8.26
C GLY A 135 -12.15 -5.79 -7.79
N LEU A 136 -11.79 -5.52 -6.54
CA LEU A 136 -10.56 -6.00 -5.91
C LEU A 136 -10.90 -7.06 -4.86
N SER A 137 -10.45 -8.30 -5.08
CA SER A 137 -10.69 -9.43 -4.19
C SER A 137 -9.41 -9.85 -3.48
N LEU A 138 -9.46 -10.08 -2.17
CA LEU A 138 -8.32 -10.63 -1.41
C LEU A 138 -8.08 -12.07 -1.86
N VAL A 139 -6.92 -12.34 -2.44
CA VAL A 139 -6.55 -13.66 -2.99
C VAL A 139 -5.45 -14.35 -2.20
N ALA A 140 -4.68 -13.63 -1.39
CA ALA A 140 -3.67 -14.21 -0.51
C ALA A 140 -3.41 -13.31 0.71
N ASP A 141 -3.06 -13.97 1.81
CA ASP A 141 -2.65 -13.38 3.08
C ASP A 141 -1.46 -14.17 3.61
N HIS A 142 -0.27 -13.59 3.49
CA HIS A 142 0.98 -14.22 3.85
C HIS A 142 1.47 -13.73 5.21
N ASP A 143 1.82 -14.67 6.08
CA ASP A 143 2.47 -14.37 7.36
C ASP A 143 3.93 -13.95 7.14
N LEU A 144 4.33 -12.86 7.77
CA LEU A 144 5.67 -12.30 7.64
C LEU A 144 6.26 -11.96 9.03
N PRO A 145 7.59 -11.85 9.15
CA PRO A 145 8.23 -11.55 10.42
C PRO A 145 7.68 -10.31 11.13
N ALA A 146 7.82 -10.29 12.45
CA ALA A 146 7.41 -9.22 13.35
C ALA A 146 5.88 -8.94 13.33
N ASN A 147 5.07 -10.01 13.22
CA ASN A 147 3.61 -9.94 13.20
C ASN A 147 3.04 -9.06 12.10
N ASN A 148 3.77 -8.91 10.98
CA ASN A 148 3.28 -8.29 9.78
C ASN A 148 2.67 -9.31 8.82
N ARG A 149 1.88 -8.81 7.89
CA ARG A 149 1.26 -9.58 6.82
C ARG A 149 1.57 -8.95 5.46
N LEU A 150 1.51 -9.75 4.41
CA LEU A 150 1.42 -9.27 3.05
C LEU A 150 0.07 -9.70 2.48
N LEU A 151 -0.83 -8.75 2.35
CA LEU A 151 -2.13 -8.94 1.73
C LEU A 151 -2.01 -8.73 0.22
N VAL A 152 -2.55 -9.66 -0.55
CA VAL A 152 -2.60 -9.56 -2.01
C VAL A 152 -4.05 -9.49 -2.46
N PHE A 153 -4.43 -8.34 -3.01
CA PHE A 153 -5.70 -8.16 -3.69
C PHE A 153 -5.49 -8.27 -5.20
N ARG A 154 -6.40 -8.90 -5.90
CA ARG A 154 -6.39 -9.02 -7.36
C ARG A 154 -7.56 -8.27 -7.95
N LYS A 155 -7.29 -7.51 -9.02
CA LYS A 155 -8.33 -6.89 -9.82
C LYS A 155 -8.98 -7.94 -10.71
N GLU A 156 -10.30 -8.03 -10.66
CA GLU A 156 -11.07 -8.93 -11.51
C GLU A 156 -10.84 -8.59 -12.99
N PRO A 157 -10.80 -9.61 -13.87
CA PRO A 157 -10.84 -9.35 -15.31
C PRO A 157 -12.19 -8.69 -15.63
N GLY A 158 -12.15 -7.54 -16.30
CA GLY A 158 -13.34 -6.82 -16.73
C GLY A 158 -14.12 -7.56 -17.79
#